data_da09af0f59c73c776b92cc50687cc81d
#
_entry.id   da09af0f59c73c776b92cc50687cc81d
#
_cell.length_a   1.000
_cell.length_b   1.000
_cell.length_c   1.000
_cell.angle_alpha   90.00
_cell.angle_beta   90.00
_cell.angle_gamma   90.00
#
_symmetry.space_group_name_H-M   'P 1'
#
loop_
_entity.id
_entity.type
_entity.pdbx_description
1 polymer ?
#
loop_
_entity_poly.entity_id
_entity_poly.type
_entity_poly.pdbx_seq_one_letter_code
_entity_poly.pdbx_strand_id
1 'polypeptide(L)'
;MASLLEQLSEMTVVVADTGDLEAIKKFTPRDATTNPSLILAAAQIPAYQSLIDEALRSSRKLIGENAPVEEVVREALDEISVIFGKEILKIVPRRVSTEVDARLSYDTEATIEKGRKLIRLYNDAGISNDRVLIKIASTWEGIKAAEVLEKEGIHCNLTLLFGFGQALSLIHI
;
A
#
# COMPACT_ATOMS: atom_id res chain seq x y z
N MET A 1 17.05 -24.44 -20.52
CA MET A 1 16.07 -24.83 -19.49
C MET A 1 15.48 -23.54 -18.91
N ALA A 2 14.14 -23.47 -18.76
CA ALA A 2 13.49 -22.35 -18.11
C ALA A 2 13.97 -22.21 -16.65
N SER A 3 14.16 -20.98 -16.19
CA SER A 3 14.50 -20.70 -14.79
C SER A 3 13.34 -21.09 -13.86
N LEU A 4 13.59 -21.22 -12.56
CA LEU A 4 12.53 -21.50 -11.58
C LEU A 4 11.45 -20.39 -11.56
N LEU A 5 11.86 -19.14 -11.78
CA LEU A 5 10.94 -18.02 -11.85
C LEU A 5 10.02 -18.11 -13.08
N GLU A 6 10.57 -18.44 -14.24
CA GLU A 6 9.76 -18.66 -15.45
C GLU A 6 8.75 -19.79 -15.26
N GLN A 7 9.18 -20.92 -14.70
CA GLN A 7 8.28 -22.05 -14.40
C GLN A 7 7.18 -21.66 -13.38
N LEU A 8 7.54 -20.88 -12.33
CA LEU A 8 6.56 -20.40 -11.35
C LEU A 8 5.55 -19.45 -11.99
N SER A 9 6.00 -18.58 -12.88
CA SER A 9 5.14 -17.61 -13.58
C SER A 9 4.09 -18.26 -14.49
N GLU A 10 4.35 -19.49 -14.96
CA GLU A 10 3.36 -20.28 -15.71
C GLU A 10 2.26 -20.88 -14.82
N MET A 11 2.54 -21.06 -13.53
CA MET A 11 1.62 -21.70 -12.57
C MET A 11 0.82 -20.70 -11.72
N THR A 12 1.36 -19.49 -11.50
CA THR A 12 0.75 -18.52 -10.60
C THR A 12 1.13 -17.07 -10.99
N VAL A 13 0.47 -16.12 -10.35
CA VAL A 13 0.82 -14.70 -10.46
C VAL A 13 1.97 -14.38 -9.52
N VAL A 14 3.08 -13.93 -10.06
CA VAL A 14 4.22 -13.48 -9.26
C VAL A 14 3.99 -12.04 -8.81
N VAL A 15 4.05 -11.83 -7.50
CA VAL A 15 3.89 -10.53 -6.83
C VAL A 15 5.18 -10.22 -6.08
N ALA A 16 5.76 -9.02 -6.29
CA ALA A 16 6.92 -8.59 -5.52
C ALA A 16 6.49 -8.07 -4.15
N ASP A 17 7.18 -8.49 -3.11
CA ASP A 17 7.02 -8.00 -1.73
C ASP A 17 8.28 -7.22 -1.32
N THR A 18 8.39 -5.99 -1.82
CA THR A 18 9.54 -5.10 -1.56
C THR A 18 9.23 -3.65 -1.88
N GLY A 19 9.93 -2.71 -1.22
CA GLY A 19 9.97 -1.30 -1.57
C GLY A 19 11.15 -0.91 -2.47
N ASP A 20 12.06 -1.85 -2.79
CA ASP A 20 13.22 -1.60 -3.64
C ASP A 20 12.82 -1.62 -5.12
N LEU A 21 12.76 -0.42 -5.73
CA LEU A 21 12.35 -0.22 -7.12
C LEU A 21 13.28 -0.91 -8.11
N GLU A 22 14.57 -0.98 -7.83
CA GLU A 22 15.54 -1.62 -8.74
C GLU A 22 15.37 -3.16 -8.72
N ALA A 23 15.07 -3.74 -7.56
CA ALA A 23 14.72 -5.15 -7.46
C ALA A 23 13.44 -5.47 -8.23
N ILE A 24 12.39 -4.61 -8.13
CA ILE A 24 11.15 -4.78 -8.88
C ILE A 24 11.41 -4.73 -10.39
N LYS A 25 12.19 -3.76 -10.87
CA LYS A 25 12.57 -3.64 -12.29
C LYS A 25 13.26 -4.90 -12.81
N LYS A 26 14.15 -5.46 -12.02
CA LYS A 26 14.93 -6.66 -12.41
C LYS A 26 14.07 -7.88 -12.65
N PHE A 27 13.04 -8.09 -11.85
CA PHE A 27 12.20 -9.29 -11.89
C PHE A 27 10.87 -9.10 -12.64
N THR A 28 10.50 -7.87 -12.97
CA THR A 28 9.28 -7.52 -13.72
C THR A 28 8.03 -8.29 -13.28
N PRO A 29 7.67 -8.24 -11.98
CA PRO A 29 6.51 -8.95 -11.49
C PRO A 29 5.23 -8.34 -12.05
N ARG A 30 4.12 -9.08 -11.99
CA ARG A 30 2.83 -8.58 -12.45
C ARG A 30 2.24 -7.52 -11.51
N ASP A 31 2.36 -7.75 -10.21
CA ASP A 31 1.86 -6.89 -9.15
C ASP A 31 2.96 -6.68 -8.10
N ALA A 32 2.79 -5.71 -7.22
CA ALA A 32 3.68 -5.54 -6.07
C ALA A 32 2.87 -5.28 -4.79
N THR A 33 3.45 -5.64 -3.66
CA THR A 33 2.89 -5.31 -2.34
C THR A 33 3.95 -4.63 -1.50
N THR A 34 3.52 -3.68 -0.70
CA THR A 34 4.36 -2.98 0.27
C THR A 34 3.79 -3.12 1.68
N ASN A 35 4.57 -2.70 2.62
CA ASN A 35 4.15 -2.50 4.00
C ASN A 35 5.00 -1.39 4.63
N PRO A 36 4.64 -0.83 5.80
CA PRO A 36 5.38 0.26 6.42
C PRO A 36 6.86 -0.03 6.65
N SER A 37 7.23 -1.28 7.00
CA SER A 37 8.62 -1.66 7.23
C SER A 37 9.44 -1.68 5.93
N LEU A 38 8.87 -2.15 4.83
CA LEU A 38 9.51 -2.13 3.52
C LEU A 38 9.70 -0.70 3.01
N ILE A 39 8.69 0.16 3.21
CA ILE A 39 8.78 1.59 2.87
C ILE A 39 9.87 2.28 3.72
N LEU A 40 9.93 1.98 5.03
CA LEU A 40 10.98 2.51 5.90
C LEU A 40 12.38 2.08 5.44
N ALA A 41 12.55 0.81 5.08
CA ALA A 41 13.83 0.31 4.56
C ALA A 41 14.21 0.99 3.23
N ALA A 42 13.25 1.14 2.31
CA ALA A 42 13.46 1.84 1.04
C ALA A 42 13.79 3.33 1.26
N ALA A 43 13.13 3.99 2.22
CA ALA A 43 13.40 5.38 2.58
C ALA A 43 14.83 5.65 3.08
N GLN A 44 15.54 4.61 3.53
CA GLN A 44 16.95 4.72 3.96
C GLN A 44 17.92 4.60 2.77
N ILE A 45 17.45 4.25 1.59
CA ILE A 45 18.29 4.14 0.39
C ILE A 45 18.55 5.56 -0.15
N PRO A 46 19.84 6.01 -0.27
CA PRO A 46 20.16 7.38 -0.69
C PRO A 46 19.54 7.77 -2.03
N ALA A 47 19.36 6.83 -2.95
CA ALA A 47 18.75 7.06 -4.25
C ALA A 47 17.27 7.51 -4.18
N TYR A 48 16.57 7.25 -3.06
CA TYR A 48 15.16 7.59 -2.88
C TYR A 48 14.94 8.80 -1.95
N GLN A 49 16.03 9.45 -1.51
CA GLN A 49 15.93 10.59 -0.60
C GLN A 49 15.06 11.73 -1.17
N SER A 50 15.13 11.97 -2.47
CA SER A 50 14.31 12.99 -3.13
C SER A 50 12.81 12.74 -3.02
N LEU A 51 12.38 11.46 -2.98
CA LEU A 51 10.98 11.09 -2.79
C LEU A 51 10.50 11.41 -1.37
N ILE A 52 11.37 11.19 -0.38
CA ILE A 52 11.08 11.53 1.02
C ILE A 52 10.99 13.05 1.20
N ASP A 53 11.92 13.78 0.61
CA ASP A 53 11.93 15.25 0.67
C ASP A 53 10.69 15.85 -0.02
N GLU A 54 10.21 15.23 -1.09
CA GLU A 54 8.97 15.60 -1.78
C GLU A 54 7.76 15.42 -0.85
N ALA A 55 7.63 14.24 -0.23
CA ALA A 55 6.55 13.95 0.70
C ALA A 55 6.52 14.91 1.90
N LEU A 56 7.67 15.18 2.50
CA LEU A 56 7.79 16.09 3.64
C LEU A 56 7.39 17.53 3.25
N ARG A 57 7.80 18.00 2.06
CA ARG A 57 7.42 19.32 1.56
C ARG A 57 5.93 19.40 1.27
N SER A 58 5.35 18.40 0.61
CA SER A 58 3.92 18.32 0.33
C SER A 58 3.11 18.35 1.61
N SER A 59 3.46 17.49 2.56
CA SER A 59 2.78 17.40 3.86
C SER A 59 2.89 18.69 4.66
N ARG A 60 4.05 19.32 4.68
CA ARG A 60 4.23 20.62 5.35
C ARG A 60 3.34 21.70 4.73
N LYS A 61 3.25 21.73 3.41
CA LYS A 61 2.39 22.68 2.69
C LYS A 61 0.90 22.44 2.98
N LEU A 62 0.49 21.16 3.11
CA LEU A 62 -0.91 20.78 3.36
C LEU A 62 -1.33 21.09 4.79
N ILE A 63 -0.52 20.72 5.77
CA ILE A 63 -0.85 20.86 7.20
C ILE A 63 -0.61 22.29 7.69
N GLY A 64 0.36 23.00 7.09
CA GLY A 64 0.74 24.37 7.43
C GLY A 64 2.17 24.47 7.97
N GLU A 65 2.83 25.59 7.69
CA GLU A 65 4.23 25.81 8.04
C GLU A 65 4.51 25.75 9.56
N ASN A 66 3.54 26.14 10.38
CA ASN A 66 3.65 26.18 11.83
C ASN A 66 3.03 24.97 12.55
N ALA A 67 2.61 23.96 11.79
CA ALA A 67 2.01 22.75 12.37
C ALA A 67 3.00 21.97 13.24
N PRO A 68 2.53 21.28 14.29
CA PRO A 68 3.36 20.38 15.08
C PRO A 68 4.05 19.33 14.21
N VAL A 69 5.31 19.01 14.54
CA VAL A 69 6.12 18.05 13.76
C VAL A 69 5.41 16.68 13.65
N GLU A 70 4.76 16.25 14.71
CA GLU A 70 4.04 14.97 14.76
C GLU A 70 2.89 14.90 13.75
N GLU A 71 2.20 15.99 13.51
CA GLU A 71 1.13 16.07 12.51
C GLU A 71 1.69 16.01 11.10
N VAL A 72 2.77 16.76 10.84
CA VAL A 72 3.45 16.73 9.55
C VAL A 72 4.01 15.33 9.26
N VAL A 73 4.64 14.67 10.24
CA VAL A 73 5.16 13.32 10.09
C VAL A 73 4.02 12.32 9.79
N ARG A 74 2.89 12.44 10.48
CA ARG A 74 1.72 11.56 10.25
C ARG A 74 1.20 11.69 8.81
N GLU A 75 1.12 12.91 8.31
CA GLU A 75 0.73 13.17 6.91
C GLU A 75 1.78 12.64 5.94
N ALA A 76 3.06 12.90 6.22
CA ALA A 76 4.16 12.49 5.38
C ALA A 76 4.27 10.96 5.23
N LEU A 77 3.89 10.18 6.23
CA LEU A 77 3.87 8.72 6.13
C LEU A 77 2.86 8.22 5.09
N ASP A 78 1.69 8.84 5.00
CA ASP A 78 0.70 8.53 3.97
C ASP A 78 1.22 8.93 2.58
N GLU A 79 1.75 10.15 2.46
CA GLU A 79 2.34 10.67 1.21
C GLU A 79 3.52 9.80 0.72
N ILE A 80 4.43 9.40 1.61
CA ILE A 80 5.55 8.51 1.28
C ILE A 80 5.03 7.19 0.71
N SER A 81 4.03 6.59 1.37
CA SER A 81 3.46 5.32 0.92
C SER A 81 2.86 5.44 -0.48
N VAL A 82 2.17 6.53 -0.77
CA VAL A 82 1.58 6.80 -2.09
C VAL A 82 2.66 7.12 -3.13
N ILE A 83 3.68 7.91 -2.80
CA ILE A 83 4.79 8.23 -3.72
C ILE A 83 5.53 6.96 -4.12
N PHE A 84 5.89 6.08 -3.17
CA PHE A 84 6.50 4.79 -3.50
C PHE A 84 5.56 3.91 -4.32
N GLY A 85 4.28 3.85 -3.98
CA GLY A 85 3.28 3.14 -4.76
C GLY A 85 3.18 3.62 -6.21
N LYS A 86 3.23 4.94 -6.44
CA LYS A 86 3.29 5.53 -7.79
C LYS A 86 4.53 5.09 -8.56
N GLU A 87 5.71 5.14 -7.93
CA GLU A 87 6.94 4.71 -8.58
C GLU A 87 6.89 3.21 -8.94
N ILE A 88 6.36 2.37 -8.06
CA ILE A 88 6.12 0.95 -8.32
C ILE A 88 5.17 0.76 -9.51
N LEU A 89 4.08 1.53 -9.58
CA LEU A 89 3.09 1.43 -10.67
C LEU A 89 3.60 1.85 -12.04
N LYS A 90 4.75 2.54 -12.11
CA LYS A 90 5.46 2.78 -13.39
C LYS A 90 6.18 1.52 -13.89
N ILE A 91 6.44 0.56 -13.01
CA ILE A 91 7.21 -0.66 -13.29
C ILE A 91 6.26 -1.85 -13.47
N VAL A 92 5.33 -2.06 -12.53
CA VAL A 92 4.40 -3.20 -12.57
C VAL A 92 3.20 -2.89 -13.47
N PRO A 93 2.77 -3.85 -14.30
CA PRO A 93 1.65 -3.63 -15.23
C PRO A 93 0.29 -3.57 -14.56
N ARG A 94 0.13 -4.14 -13.35
CA ARG A 94 -1.18 -4.27 -12.72
C ARG A 94 -1.31 -3.42 -11.45
N ARG A 95 -1.16 -3.97 -10.27
CA ARG A 95 -1.57 -3.36 -9.00
C ARG A 95 -0.42 -3.22 -8.02
N VAL A 96 -0.54 -2.22 -7.15
CA VAL A 96 0.25 -2.11 -5.93
C VAL A 96 -0.66 -2.22 -4.72
N SER A 97 -0.22 -2.96 -3.68
CA SER A 97 -0.88 -2.95 -2.38
C SER A 97 -0.19 -1.94 -1.47
N THR A 98 -0.96 -0.99 -0.95
CA THR A 98 -0.53 0.01 0.03
C THR A 98 -1.24 -0.23 1.35
N GLU A 99 -0.48 -0.44 2.42
CA GLU A 99 -1.00 -0.85 3.72
C GLU A 99 -1.43 0.36 4.56
N VAL A 100 -2.59 0.25 5.20
CA VAL A 100 -3.03 1.19 6.24
C VAL A 100 -2.16 1.03 7.49
N ASP A 101 -2.11 2.06 8.32
CA ASP A 101 -1.35 2.03 9.58
C ASP A 101 -1.80 0.86 10.47
N ALA A 102 -0.85 -0.01 10.85
CA ALA A 102 -1.12 -1.19 11.67
C ALA A 102 -1.75 -0.86 13.03
N ARG A 103 -1.57 0.36 13.55
CA ARG A 103 -2.21 0.83 14.79
C ARG A 103 -3.73 0.92 14.68
N LEU A 104 -4.27 0.95 13.46
CA LEU A 104 -5.71 0.99 13.18
C LEU A 104 -6.35 -0.41 13.09
N SER A 105 -5.57 -1.49 13.26
CA SER A 105 -6.02 -2.87 13.03
C SER A 105 -7.25 -3.29 13.85
N TYR A 106 -7.55 -2.60 14.94
CA TYR A 106 -8.71 -2.85 15.80
C TYR A 106 -9.72 -1.68 15.83
N ASP A 107 -9.65 -0.79 14.83
CA ASP A 107 -10.55 0.34 14.67
C ASP A 107 -11.10 0.36 13.24
N THR A 108 -12.35 -0.11 13.09
CA THR A 108 -13.02 -0.24 11.79
C THR A 108 -13.16 1.12 11.10
N GLU A 109 -13.67 2.13 11.81
CA GLU A 109 -13.96 3.44 11.21
C GLU A 109 -12.66 4.15 10.79
N ALA A 110 -11.66 4.17 11.67
CA ALA A 110 -10.37 4.77 11.34
C ALA A 110 -9.67 4.04 10.16
N THR A 111 -9.82 2.71 10.05
CA THR A 111 -9.31 1.93 8.92
C THR A 111 -10.01 2.32 7.60
N ILE A 112 -11.35 2.47 7.62
CA ILE A 112 -12.13 2.90 6.46
C ILE A 112 -11.69 4.30 6.01
N GLU A 113 -11.62 5.25 6.95
CA GLU A 113 -11.20 6.63 6.65
C GLU A 113 -9.78 6.68 6.08
N LYS A 114 -8.85 5.89 6.64
CA LYS A 114 -7.48 5.78 6.13
C LYS A 114 -7.45 5.19 4.72
N GLY A 115 -8.19 4.13 4.46
CA GLY A 115 -8.29 3.52 3.13
C GLY A 115 -8.81 4.52 2.09
N ARG A 116 -9.89 5.22 2.39
CA ARG A 116 -10.44 6.30 1.55
C ARG A 116 -9.43 7.43 1.32
N LYS A 117 -8.68 7.82 2.36
CA LYS A 117 -7.63 8.84 2.24
C LYS A 117 -6.54 8.41 1.26
N LEU A 118 -6.00 7.21 1.41
CA LEU A 118 -4.96 6.71 0.52
C LEU A 118 -5.44 6.66 -0.94
N ILE A 119 -6.66 6.20 -1.19
CA ILE A 119 -7.24 6.19 -2.54
C ILE A 119 -7.39 7.61 -3.10
N ARG A 120 -7.83 8.59 -2.29
CA ARG A 120 -7.87 9.99 -2.75
C ARG A 120 -6.49 10.49 -3.16
N LEU A 121 -5.45 10.23 -2.36
CA LEU A 121 -4.08 10.63 -2.69
C LEU A 121 -3.59 9.99 -4.01
N TYR A 122 -3.94 8.73 -4.26
CA TYR A 122 -3.66 8.09 -5.56
C TYR A 122 -4.43 8.73 -6.70
N ASN A 123 -5.71 9.03 -6.52
CA ASN A 123 -6.55 9.67 -7.54
C ASN A 123 -6.05 11.08 -7.87
N ASP A 124 -5.66 11.87 -6.87
CA ASP A 124 -5.08 13.20 -7.03
C ASP A 124 -3.75 13.13 -7.81
N ALA A 125 -3.06 12.01 -7.70
CA ALA A 125 -1.86 11.72 -8.48
C ALA A 125 -2.13 11.09 -9.87
N GLY A 126 -3.41 10.99 -10.29
CA GLY A 126 -3.83 10.46 -11.59
C GLY A 126 -3.85 8.93 -11.69
N ILE A 127 -3.81 8.22 -10.56
CA ILE A 127 -3.88 6.74 -10.51
C ILE A 127 -5.31 6.31 -10.19
N SER A 128 -5.88 5.43 -11.02
CA SER A 128 -7.23 4.91 -10.83
C SER A 128 -7.31 3.83 -9.75
N ASN A 129 -8.49 3.65 -9.16
CA ASN A 129 -8.74 2.66 -8.09
C ASN A 129 -8.34 1.24 -8.46
N ASP A 130 -8.55 0.84 -9.72
CA ASP A 130 -8.21 -0.53 -10.20
C ASP A 130 -6.72 -0.82 -10.19
N ARG A 131 -5.86 0.17 -10.02
CA ARG A 131 -4.42 0.02 -9.92
C ARG A 131 -3.92 -0.15 -8.48
N VAL A 132 -4.80 0.02 -7.49
CA VAL A 132 -4.43 0.02 -6.06
C VAL A 132 -5.24 -1.01 -5.29
N LEU A 133 -4.60 -1.69 -4.36
CA LEU A 133 -5.24 -2.48 -3.31
C LEU A 133 -4.92 -1.83 -1.96
N ILE A 134 -5.94 -1.55 -1.17
CA ILE A 134 -5.73 -1.13 0.21
C ILE A 134 -5.45 -2.37 1.05
N LYS A 135 -4.24 -2.46 1.60
CA LYS A 135 -3.82 -3.62 2.40
C LYS A 135 -4.20 -3.40 3.87
N ILE A 136 -4.93 -4.36 4.42
CA ILE A 136 -5.58 -4.28 5.74
C ILE A 136 -5.30 -5.58 6.51
N ALA A 137 -4.99 -5.48 7.81
CA ALA A 137 -4.87 -6.66 8.66
C ALA A 137 -6.22 -7.38 8.79
N SER A 138 -6.22 -8.72 8.69
CA SER A 138 -7.41 -9.58 8.79
C SER A 138 -7.87 -9.78 10.24
N THR A 139 -7.96 -8.69 11.02
CA THR A 139 -8.71 -8.65 12.27
C THR A 139 -10.20 -8.63 11.98
N TRP A 140 -11.05 -8.83 12.97
CA TRP A 140 -12.49 -8.67 12.78
C TRP A 140 -12.86 -7.26 12.28
N GLU A 141 -12.27 -6.25 12.91
CA GLU A 141 -12.46 -4.84 12.56
C GLU A 141 -11.96 -4.53 11.15
N GLY A 142 -10.79 -5.07 10.77
CA GLY A 142 -10.22 -4.92 9.44
C GLY A 142 -11.07 -5.60 8.36
N ILE A 143 -11.63 -6.78 8.64
CA ILE A 143 -12.57 -7.48 7.73
C ILE A 143 -13.84 -6.64 7.52
N LYS A 144 -14.37 -6.03 8.59
CA LYS A 144 -15.53 -5.13 8.50
C LYS A 144 -15.21 -3.85 7.71
N ALA A 145 -14.03 -3.30 7.89
CA ALA A 145 -13.58 -2.16 7.11
C ALA A 145 -13.47 -2.52 5.61
N ALA A 146 -12.89 -3.67 5.29
CA ALA A 146 -12.78 -4.14 3.92
C ALA A 146 -14.16 -4.36 3.27
N GLU A 147 -15.14 -4.88 4.01
CA GLU A 147 -16.52 -5.03 3.52
C GLU A 147 -17.10 -3.69 3.02
N VAL A 148 -16.87 -2.61 3.76
CA VAL A 148 -17.35 -1.28 3.38
C VAL A 148 -16.59 -0.76 2.15
N LEU A 149 -15.26 -0.84 2.16
CA LEU A 149 -14.41 -0.35 1.08
C LEU A 149 -14.67 -1.08 -0.24
N GLU A 150 -14.82 -2.41 -0.22
CA GLU A 150 -15.14 -3.20 -1.42
C GLU A 150 -16.51 -2.81 -2.02
N LYS A 151 -17.52 -2.53 -1.18
CA LYS A 151 -18.82 -2.01 -1.65
C LYS A 151 -18.71 -0.62 -2.29
N GLU A 152 -17.69 0.15 -1.95
CA GLU A 152 -17.39 1.45 -2.53
C GLU A 152 -16.52 1.36 -3.79
N GLY A 153 -16.15 0.16 -4.22
CA GLY A 153 -15.25 -0.07 -5.36
C GLY A 153 -13.77 0.21 -5.03
N ILE A 154 -13.42 0.20 -3.76
CA ILE A 154 -12.04 0.26 -3.26
C ILE A 154 -11.60 -1.14 -2.92
N HIS A 155 -10.77 -1.74 -3.78
CA HIS A 155 -10.33 -3.12 -3.61
C HIS A 155 -9.30 -3.27 -2.49
N CYS A 156 -9.42 -4.37 -1.75
CA CYS A 156 -8.61 -4.65 -0.57
C CYS A 156 -7.70 -5.86 -0.76
N ASN A 157 -6.57 -5.84 -0.05
CA ASN A 157 -5.66 -6.97 0.14
C ASN A 157 -5.62 -7.29 1.64
N LEU A 158 -6.28 -8.39 2.06
CA LEU A 158 -6.36 -8.77 3.47
C LEU A 158 -5.09 -9.56 3.86
N THR A 159 -4.28 -8.96 4.72
CA THR A 159 -3.01 -9.52 5.20
C THR A 159 -3.13 -10.11 6.61
N LEU A 160 -2.13 -10.87 7.05
CA LEU A 160 -2.10 -11.55 8.35
C LEU A 160 -3.26 -12.53 8.54
N LEU A 161 -3.61 -13.22 7.47
CA LEU A 161 -4.68 -14.22 7.42
C LEU A 161 -4.07 -15.60 7.65
N PHE A 162 -4.12 -16.09 8.88
CA PHE A 162 -3.50 -17.35 9.30
C PHE A 162 -4.50 -18.40 9.79
N GLY A 163 -5.75 -18.00 10.05
CA GLY A 163 -6.77 -18.87 10.63
C GLY A 163 -7.93 -19.14 9.69
N PHE A 164 -8.48 -20.36 9.79
CA PHE A 164 -9.67 -20.73 9.02
C PHE A 164 -10.87 -19.83 9.30
N GLY A 165 -11.04 -19.38 10.56
CA GLY A 165 -12.12 -18.46 10.94
C GLY A 165 -12.01 -17.10 10.24
N GLN A 166 -10.80 -16.57 10.06
CA GLN A 166 -10.57 -15.35 9.29
C GLN A 166 -10.96 -15.54 7.82
N ALA A 167 -10.51 -16.63 7.19
CA ALA A 167 -10.84 -16.96 5.81
C ALA A 167 -12.34 -17.11 5.59
N LEU A 168 -13.04 -17.80 6.51
CA LEU A 168 -14.49 -17.98 6.47
C LEU A 168 -15.23 -16.66 6.56
N SER A 169 -14.77 -15.73 7.41
CA SER A 169 -15.35 -14.38 7.52
C SER A 169 -15.25 -13.57 6.23
N LEU A 170 -14.17 -13.77 5.46
CA LEU A 170 -13.94 -13.08 4.19
C LEU A 170 -14.82 -13.58 3.04
N ILE A 171 -15.31 -14.82 3.10
CA ILE A 171 -16.18 -15.38 2.05
C ILE A 171 -17.47 -14.54 1.87
N HIS A 172 -17.90 -13.87 2.90
CA HIS A 172 -19.14 -13.09 2.91
C HIS A 172 -18.97 -11.61 2.48
N ILE A 173 -17.74 -11.24 2.17
CA ILE A 173 -17.43 -9.91 1.63
C ILE A 173 -17.43 -9.93 0.11
#